data_0807cc0f4f9d79eed2eb5b31594c10ae
#
_entry.id   0807cc0f4f9d79eed2eb5b31594c10ae
#
_cell.length_a   1.000
_cell.length_b   1.000
_cell.length_c   1.000
_cell.angle_alpha   90.00
_cell.angle_beta   90.00
_cell.angle_gamma   90.00
#
_symmetry.space_group_name_H-M   'P 1'
#
loop_
_entity.id
_entity.type
_entity.pdbx_description
1 polymer ?
#
loop_
_entity_poly.entity_id
_entity_poly.type
_entity_poly.pdbx_seq_one_letter_code
_entity_poly.pdbx_strand_id
1 'polypeptide(L)'
;MASTVESSSSSSTKARGRLAVLSAHLASISIGSNDDPFLEPWCLSAQSTVAPPPNLKGELTVVDERTGKSYRINVSKEGTVKATDFKKITSGKNDKGLKLYDPGYLNTAPVRSSICYIDGDEGILRYRGYPIEELAESSTFVEVAYLLMYGNLPSQSQLADWEFAVSQHSAVPQGLKDIIQAMPHDAHPMGVLVSAMSALSVFHPDANPALRGQDLYKSKQVRDKQVARILGKAPTIAAAAYLRLAGRPPVLPSSSLSYAENFLYMLDSLGNRAYKPNPRLARVLDVLFILHAEHEMNCSTAAARHLASSGVDVYTALAGAVGALYGPLHGGANEAVLKMLNEIGTVDNIPEFIEGVKNRKRKMSGFGHRVYKNYDPRAKVIRKLAEEVFSIVGRDPLIEVAVALEKAALADEYFVQRKLYPNVDFYSGLIYRAMGFPTEFFPVLFAIPRMAGYLAHWRESLDDPDTKIMRPQQVYTGVWMRHYLPPKERMISNEADRLSQVSVSNATRRRLAGSRN
;
A
#
# COMPACT_ATOMS: atom_id res chain seq x y z
N MET A 1 -42.53 -49.88 26.63
CA MET A 1 -41.20 -50.11 26.02
C MET A 1 -40.63 -48.77 25.64
N ALA A 2 -39.58 -48.40 26.32
CA ALA A 2 -38.87 -47.12 26.14
C ALA A 2 -37.89 -47.23 24.97
N SER A 3 -37.75 -46.16 24.18
CA SER A 3 -36.52 -45.84 23.44
C SER A 3 -36.50 -44.35 23.13
N THR A 4 -35.88 -43.63 23.98
CA THR A 4 -34.70 -42.77 23.84
C THR A 4 -34.70 -41.81 22.66
N VAL A 5 -35.03 -40.57 22.99
CA VAL A 5 -34.65 -39.37 22.24
C VAL A 5 -33.46 -38.75 22.97
N GLU A 6 -32.26 -39.00 22.49
CA GLU A 6 -31.05 -38.25 22.84
C GLU A 6 -30.23 -38.02 21.60
N SER A 7 -30.22 -36.80 21.05
CA SER A 7 -29.12 -36.24 20.25
C SER A 7 -29.38 -34.84 19.64
N SER A 8 -30.06 -33.93 20.33
CA SER A 8 -30.19 -32.54 19.84
C SER A 8 -29.70 -31.44 20.79
N SER A 9 -29.10 -31.77 21.93
CA SER A 9 -28.71 -30.79 22.94
C SER A 9 -27.25 -30.28 22.84
N SER A 10 -26.37 -30.99 22.15
CA SER A 10 -24.94 -30.62 22.15
C SER A 10 -24.54 -29.47 21.18
N SER A 11 -25.28 -29.29 20.07
CA SER A 11 -24.98 -28.21 19.12
C SER A 11 -25.51 -26.84 19.57
N SER A 12 -26.66 -26.82 20.27
CA SER A 12 -27.27 -25.63 20.84
C SER A 12 -26.46 -25.07 22.00
N THR A 13 -25.85 -25.90 22.82
CA THR A 13 -25.02 -25.49 23.96
C THR A 13 -23.69 -24.89 23.50
N LYS A 14 -23.08 -25.43 22.43
CA LYS A 14 -21.87 -24.86 21.82
C LYS A 14 -22.12 -23.51 21.15
N ALA A 15 -23.26 -23.34 20.49
CA ALA A 15 -23.65 -22.06 19.88
C ALA A 15 -23.94 -20.99 20.94
N ARG A 16 -24.63 -21.34 22.03
CA ARG A 16 -24.87 -20.44 23.18
C ARG A 16 -23.59 -20.08 23.93
N GLY A 17 -22.65 -21.00 24.08
CA GLY A 17 -21.34 -20.76 24.67
C GLY A 17 -20.52 -19.75 23.85
N ARG A 18 -20.54 -19.86 22.52
CA ARG A 18 -19.84 -18.92 21.62
C ARG A 18 -20.46 -17.54 21.60
N LEU A 19 -21.79 -17.43 21.67
CA LEU A 19 -22.49 -16.14 21.82
C LEU A 19 -22.23 -15.48 23.20
N ALA A 20 -22.13 -16.27 24.25
CA ALA A 20 -21.82 -15.76 25.60
C ALA A 20 -20.37 -15.26 25.70
N VAL A 21 -19.41 -15.92 25.04
CA VAL A 21 -18.01 -15.45 24.95
C VAL A 21 -17.92 -14.18 24.12
N LEU A 22 -18.64 -14.08 23.00
CA LEU A 22 -18.72 -12.86 22.20
C LEU A 22 -19.39 -11.70 22.95
N SER A 23 -20.47 -11.96 23.70
CA SER A 23 -21.13 -10.94 24.51
C SER A 23 -20.32 -10.56 25.76
N ALA A 24 -19.55 -11.47 26.36
CA ALA A 24 -18.64 -11.15 27.47
C ALA A 24 -17.47 -10.29 27.00
N HIS A 25 -16.91 -10.53 25.80
CA HIS A 25 -15.89 -9.67 25.18
C HIS A 25 -16.46 -8.29 24.80
N LEU A 26 -17.72 -8.21 24.41
CA LEU A 26 -18.40 -6.95 24.10
C LEU A 26 -18.87 -6.19 25.35
N ALA A 27 -19.15 -6.89 26.46
CA ALA A 27 -19.64 -6.31 27.71
C ALA A 27 -18.50 -5.83 28.66
N SER A 28 -17.29 -6.37 28.53
CA SER A 28 -16.14 -5.93 29.35
C SER A 28 -15.53 -4.59 28.94
N ILE A 29 -16.06 -3.92 27.92
CA ILE A 29 -15.57 -2.63 27.41
C ILE A 29 -16.36 -1.43 27.99
N SER A 30 -17.24 -1.62 28.95
CA SER A 30 -18.13 -0.57 29.45
C SER A 30 -17.91 -0.13 30.91
N ILE A 31 -16.67 -0.13 31.44
CA ILE A 31 -16.38 0.51 32.72
C ILE A 31 -15.14 1.39 32.55
N GLY A 32 -15.35 2.69 32.78
CA GLY A 32 -14.36 3.72 32.56
C GLY A 32 -13.14 3.59 33.47
N SER A 33 -12.01 3.61 32.83
CA SER A 33 -10.77 4.24 33.26
C SER A 33 -9.95 4.52 32.00
N ASN A 34 -9.18 5.60 32.01
CA ASN A 34 -8.34 6.06 30.92
C ASN A 34 -7.13 5.15 30.66
N ASP A 35 -7.13 3.94 31.15
CA ASP A 35 -6.10 2.94 30.98
C ASP A 35 -6.55 1.94 29.90
N ASP A 36 -6.02 2.09 28.70
CA ASP A 36 -6.21 1.20 27.57
C ASP A 36 -5.47 -0.13 27.85
N PRO A 37 -6.15 -1.26 28.12
CA PRO A 37 -5.47 -2.53 28.39
C PRO A 37 -4.71 -3.08 27.17
N PHE A 38 -4.86 -2.45 25.98
CA PHE A 38 -4.06 -2.75 24.78
C PHE A 38 -2.82 -1.84 24.66
N LEU A 39 -2.68 -0.82 25.52
CA LEU A 39 -1.50 0.04 25.62
C LEU A 39 -0.63 -0.25 26.84
N GLU A 40 -0.97 -1.24 27.65
CA GLU A 40 0.01 -1.79 28.57
C GLU A 40 1.24 -2.18 27.75
N PRO A 41 2.44 -1.71 28.14
CA PRO A 41 3.65 -2.15 27.48
C PRO A 41 3.85 -3.63 27.79
N TRP A 42 3.30 -4.49 26.93
CA TRP A 42 3.72 -5.88 26.82
C TRP A 42 5.15 -5.90 26.31
N CYS A 43 5.96 -5.04 26.95
CA CYS A 43 7.37 -5.18 26.96
C CYS A 43 7.67 -6.45 27.72
N LEU A 44 8.45 -7.28 27.08
CA LEU A 44 9.37 -8.12 27.80
C LEU A 44 9.02 -9.59 27.91
N SER A 45 9.31 -10.28 26.80
CA SER A 45 10.16 -11.45 26.98
C SER A 45 11.20 -11.67 25.87
N ALA A 46 11.21 -10.85 24.84
CA ALA A 46 12.39 -10.76 23.96
C ALA A 46 13.13 -9.45 24.29
N GLN A 47 14.14 -9.52 25.12
CA GLN A 47 15.10 -8.42 25.28
C GLN A 47 15.65 -8.09 23.90
N SER A 48 15.36 -6.87 23.42
CA SER A 48 15.98 -6.37 22.20
C SER A 48 17.49 -6.41 22.39
N THR A 49 18.16 -7.29 21.67
CA THR A 49 19.63 -7.36 21.63
C THR A 49 20.24 -6.20 20.84
N VAL A 50 19.39 -5.38 20.21
CA VAL A 50 19.80 -4.21 19.42
C VAL A 50 19.79 -2.99 20.31
N ALA A 51 20.90 -2.27 20.35
CA ALA A 51 21.00 -1.00 21.08
C ALA A 51 19.94 0.01 20.55
N PRO A 52 19.32 0.79 21.46
CA PRO A 52 18.41 1.83 21.02
C PRO A 52 19.15 2.86 20.15
N PRO A 53 18.46 3.51 19.20
CA PRO A 53 19.07 4.52 18.37
C PRO A 53 19.70 5.62 19.23
N PRO A 54 20.79 6.26 18.80
CA PRO A 54 21.48 7.29 19.57
C PRO A 54 20.55 8.47 19.85
N ASN A 55 20.68 9.06 21.03
CA ASN A 55 19.98 10.30 21.36
C ASN A 55 20.66 11.47 20.65
N LEU A 56 20.02 12.01 19.61
CA LEU A 56 20.54 13.09 18.78
C LEU A 56 20.09 14.49 19.26
N LYS A 57 19.48 14.58 20.44
CA LYS A 57 18.98 15.85 20.99
C LYS A 57 20.09 16.91 21.08
N GLY A 58 19.78 18.08 20.59
CA GLY A 58 20.73 19.20 20.62
C GLY A 58 20.09 20.51 20.18
N GLU A 59 20.96 21.48 19.88
CA GLU A 59 20.57 22.79 19.38
C GLU A 59 21.48 23.17 18.21
N LEU A 60 20.89 23.77 17.17
CA LEU A 60 21.61 24.38 16.06
C LEU A 60 21.56 25.89 16.19
N THR A 61 22.68 26.56 15.95
CA THR A 61 22.72 28.01 15.76
C THR A 61 22.80 28.31 14.27
N VAL A 62 21.79 29.00 13.75
CA VAL A 62 21.70 29.41 12.34
C VAL A 62 21.92 30.88 12.28
N VAL A 63 22.93 31.32 11.54
CA VAL A 63 23.23 32.76 11.29
C VAL A 63 22.64 33.13 9.93
N ASP A 64 21.75 34.13 9.93
CA ASP A 64 21.23 34.71 8.68
C ASP A 64 22.18 35.86 8.23
N GLU A 65 23.06 35.53 7.32
CA GLU A 65 24.05 36.51 6.78
C GLU A 65 23.41 37.73 6.12
N ARG A 66 22.15 37.62 5.66
CA ARG A 66 21.40 38.76 5.07
C ARG A 66 21.12 39.86 6.11
N THR A 67 21.06 39.46 7.40
CA THR A 67 20.70 40.39 8.50
C THR A 67 21.70 40.40 9.64
N GLY A 68 22.65 39.45 9.68
CA GLY A 68 23.57 39.24 10.81
C GLY A 68 22.91 38.64 12.05
N LYS A 69 21.63 38.24 11.99
CA LYS A 69 20.91 37.71 13.14
C LYS A 69 21.18 36.22 13.31
N SER A 70 21.27 35.79 14.57
CA SER A 70 21.41 34.38 14.95
C SER A 70 20.10 33.82 15.50
N TYR A 71 19.75 32.58 15.11
CA TYR A 71 18.56 31.85 15.53
C TYR A 71 18.96 30.53 16.12
N ARG A 72 18.30 30.13 17.21
CA ARG A 72 18.46 28.81 17.81
C ARG A 72 17.33 27.89 17.38
N ILE A 73 17.67 26.72 16.90
CA ILE A 73 16.74 25.70 16.42
C ILE A 73 16.99 24.41 17.21
N ASN A 74 15.95 23.93 17.90
CA ASN A 74 16.04 22.72 18.69
C ASN A 74 16.03 21.47 17.78
N VAL A 75 16.94 20.54 18.05
CA VAL A 75 16.99 19.21 17.47
C VAL A 75 16.33 18.23 18.42
N SER A 76 15.39 17.42 17.95
CA SER A 76 14.74 16.37 18.74
C SER A 76 15.70 15.21 19.03
N LYS A 77 15.30 14.30 19.91
CA LYS A 77 16.09 13.09 20.21
C LYS A 77 16.24 12.17 18.98
N GLU A 78 15.32 12.26 18.02
CA GLU A 78 15.32 11.54 16.76
C GLU A 78 16.13 12.25 15.65
N GLY A 79 16.83 13.35 15.98
CA GLY A 79 17.61 14.11 15.00
C GLY A 79 16.78 14.97 14.03
N THR A 80 15.54 15.33 14.40
CA THR A 80 14.67 16.16 13.55
C THR A 80 14.58 17.59 14.04
N VAL A 81 14.37 18.53 13.12
CA VAL A 81 14.08 19.94 13.40
C VAL A 81 12.69 20.32 12.90
N LYS A 82 11.99 21.18 13.61
CA LYS A 82 10.67 21.64 13.17
C LYS A 82 10.82 22.60 11.98
N ALA A 83 10.22 22.25 10.84
CA ALA A 83 10.22 23.09 9.64
C ALA A 83 9.69 24.51 9.90
N THR A 84 8.75 24.65 10.85
CA THR A 84 8.19 25.95 11.25
C THR A 84 9.19 26.87 11.95
N ASP A 85 10.29 26.36 12.48
CA ASP A 85 11.32 27.20 13.12
C ASP A 85 12.05 28.05 12.08
N PHE A 86 12.23 27.55 10.86
CA PHE A 86 12.80 28.31 9.76
C PHE A 86 11.93 29.50 9.31
N LYS A 87 10.62 29.44 9.57
CA LYS A 87 9.72 30.58 9.31
C LYS A 87 10.03 31.80 10.16
N LYS A 88 10.75 31.66 11.28
CA LYS A 88 11.16 32.75 12.15
C LYS A 88 12.31 33.58 11.53
N ILE A 89 13.03 33.00 10.56
CA ILE A 89 14.17 33.63 9.89
C ILE A 89 13.62 34.58 8.82
N THR A 90 13.73 35.87 9.06
CA THR A 90 13.20 36.94 8.21
C THR A 90 14.24 38.02 7.94
N SER A 91 14.27 38.55 6.72
CA SER A 91 15.15 39.63 6.30
C SER A 91 14.59 41.03 6.57
N GLY A 92 13.28 41.14 6.91
CA GLY A 92 12.65 42.44 7.19
C GLY A 92 11.14 42.34 7.42
N LYS A 93 10.45 43.49 7.63
CA LYS A 93 9.02 43.55 7.97
C LYS A 93 8.09 42.87 6.97
N ASN A 94 8.44 42.85 5.69
CA ASN A 94 7.60 42.26 4.63
C ASN A 94 7.98 40.83 4.27
N ASP A 95 9.03 40.28 4.89
CA ASP A 95 9.45 38.90 4.70
C ASP A 95 8.59 37.97 5.55
N LYS A 96 7.95 36.97 4.91
CA LYS A 96 7.09 35.95 5.57
C LYS A 96 7.88 34.80 6.18
N GLY A 97 9.22 34.88 6.14
CA GLY A 97 10.15 33.86 6.64
C GLY A 97 10.44 32.76 5.62
N LEU A 98 11.50 32.02 5.91
CA LEU A 98 11.99 30.96 5.03
C LEU A 98 11.00 29.79 4.96
N LYS A 99 10.91 29.20 3.75
CA LYS A 99 10.25 27.91 3.49
C LYS A 99 11.31 26.89 3.13
N LEU A 100 11.11 25.65 3.58
CA LEU A 100 11.91 24.53 3.09
C LEU A 100 11.35 24.06 1.75
N TYR A 101 12.22 23.92 0.75
CA TYR A 101 11.86 23.43 -0.58
C TYR A 101 12.37 22.01 -0.76
N ASP A 102 11.45 21.04 -0.64
CA ASP A 102 11.73 19.62 -0.79
C ASP A 102 10.56 18.93 -1.54
N PRO A 103 10.48 19.09 -2.87
CA PRO A 103 9.32 18.65 -3.67
C PRO A 103 9.12 17.15 -3.69
N GLY A 104 10.15 16.37 -3.31
CA GLY A 104 10.11 14.92 -3.33
C GLY A 104 10.16 14.26 -1.95
N TYR A 105 10.08 15.04 -0.86
CA TYR A 105 10.26 14.55 0.51
C TYR A 105 11.56 13.74 0.70
N LEU A 106 12.67 14.21 0.12
CA LEU A 106 13.96 13.51 0.20
C LEU A 106 14.57 13.59 1.59
N ASN A 107 14.29 14.67 2.31
CA ASN A 107 14.81 14.94 3.65
C ASN A 107 13.77 15.58 4.57
N THR A 108 12.47 15.34 4.33
CA THR A 108 11.38 15.91 5.13
C THR A 108 10.47 14.80 5.62
N ALA A 109 10.32 14.66 6.94
CA ALA A 109 9.41 13.69 7.57
C ALA A 109 8.08 14.39 7.94
N PRO A 110 6.99 14.13 7.22
CA PRO A 110 5.68 14.76 7.50
C PRO A 110 4.93 14.12 8.65
N VAL A 111 5.35 12.92 9.10
CA VAL A 111 4.68 12.13 10.14
C VAL A 111 5.70 11.44 11.04
N ARG A 112 5.27 11.07 12.24
CA ARG A 112 5.92 10.08 13.09
C ARG A 112 5.13 8.79 13.00
N SER A 113 5.83 7.65 12.99
CA SER A 113 5.19 6.34 12.91
C SER A 113 6.00 5.29 13.68
N SER A 114 5.31 4.34 14.28
CA SER A 114 5.88 3.19 14.97
C SER A 114 5.66 1.88 14.20
N ILE A 115 5.15 1.95 12.97
CA ILE A 115 4.69 0.78 12.21
C ILE A 115 5.84 0.07 11.52
N CYS A 116 6.69 0.83 10.84
CA CYS A 116 7.75 0.29 9.98
C CYS A 116 9.06 1.02 10.24
N TYR A 117 10.15 0.25 10.36
CA TYR A 117 11.51 0.78 10.42
C TYR A 117 12.30 0.29 9.21
N ILE A 118 12.92 1.22 8.51
CA ILE A 118 13.80 0.92 7.38
C ILE A 118 15.15 1.59 7.61
N ASP A 119 16.21 0.81 7.48
CA ASP A 119 17.56 1.31 7.30
C ASP A 119 18.05 0.93 5.91
N GLY A 120 18.08 1.91 5.03
CA GLY A 120 18.43 1.68 3.63
C GLY A 120 19.91 1.41 3.41
N ASP A 121 20.79 1.92 4.26
CA ASP A 121 22.24 1.71 4.15
C ASP A 121 22.63 0.30 4.64
N GLU A 122 21.99 -0.17 5.71
CA GLU A 122 22.20 -1.52 6.25
C GLU A 122 21.34 -2.59 5.56
N GLY A 123 20.33 -2.20 4.79
CA GLY A 123 19.40 -3.13 4.14
C GLY A 123 18.46 -3.82 5.14
N ILE A 124 17.95 -3.08 6.12
CA ILE A 124 17.07 -3.57 7.18
C ILE A 124 15.64 -3.12 6.92
N LEU A 125 14.70 -4.04 7.12
CA LEU A 125 13.25 -3.78 7.17
C LEU A 125 12.64 -4.50 8.36
N ARG A 126 11.91 -3.76 9.20
CA ARG A 126 11.22 -4.31 10.37
C ARG A 126 9.77 -3.82 10.43
N TYR A 127 8.84 -4.73 10.66
CA TYR A 127 7.44 -4.39 10.99
C TYR A 127 7.26 -4.44 12.50
N ARG A 128 6.93 -3.31 13.13
CA ARG A 128 6.78 -3.23 14.58
C ARG A 128 7.97 -3.81 15.37
N GLY A 129 9.18 -3.71 14.81
CA GLY A 129 10.41 -4.24 15.40
C GLY A 129 10.81 -5.64 14.96
N TYR A 130 9.91 -6.42 14.35
CA TYR A 130 10.22 -7.77 13.85
C TYR A 130 10.90 -7.71 12.49
N PRO A 131 12.05 -8.39 12.29
CA PRO A 131 12.70 -8.50 10.99
C PRO A 131 11.77 -9.11 9.95
N ILE A 132 11.79 -8.57 8.73
CA ILE A 132 10.90 -9.05 7.66
C ILE A 132 11.17 -10.51 7.28
N GLU A 133 12.42 -10.94 7.38
CA GLU A 133 12.84 -12.31 7.10
C GLU A 133 12.19 -13.30 8.06
N GLU A 134 12.17 -12.99 9.37
CA GLU A 134 11.54 -13.83 10.40
C GLU A 134 10.04 -13.93 10.21
N LEU A 135 9.38 -12.80 9.91
CA LEU A 135 7.94 -12.79 9.62
C LEU A 135 7.60 -13.60 8.38
N ALA A 136 8.39 -13.49 7.32
CA ALA A 136 8.20 -14.23 6.08
C ALA A 136 8.35 -15.74 6.28
N GLU A 137 9.27 -16.18 7.14
CA GLU A 137 9.51 -17.59 7.43
C GLU A 137 8.45 -18.20 8.34
N SER A 138 8.08 -17.48 9.41
CA SER A 138 7.36 -18.06 10.55
C SER A 138 5.90 -17.65 10.67
N SER A 139 5.47 -16.56 10.01
CA SER A 139 4.15 -15.96 10.19
C SER A 139 3.23 -16.17 8.98
N THR A 140 1.96 -15.80 9.12
CA THR A 140 0.99 -15.68 8.03
C THR A 140 0.71 -14.21 7.73
N PHE A 141 0.19 -13.92 6.53
CA PHE A 141 -0.19 -12.54 6.19
C PHE A 141 -1.24 -11.97 7.15
N VAL A 142 -2.22 -12.76 7.56
CA VAL A 142 -3.29 -12.30 8.47
C VAL A 142 -2.72 -11.99 9.85
N GLU A 143 -1.77 -12.78 10.33
CA GLU A 143 -1.04 -12.53 11.58
C GLU A 143 -0.19 -11.25 11.50
N VAL A 144 0.51 -11.03 10.38
CA VAL A 144 1.27 -9.79 10.13
C VAL A 144 0.34 -8.59 10.00
N ALA A 145 -0.83 -8.73 9.38
CA ALA A 145 -1.83 -7.66 9.35
C ALA A 145 -2.28 -7.28 10.77
N TYR A 146 -2.50 -8.25 11.65
CA TYR A 146 -2.78 -7.99 13.07
C TYR A 146 -1.63 -7.22 13.73
N LEU A 147 -0.39 -7.70 13.55
CA LEU A 147 0.81 -7.04 14.10
C LEU A 147 0.87 -5.56 13.69
N LEU A 148 0.67 -5.26 12.41
CA LEU A 148 0.71 -3.89 11.89
C LEU A 148 -0.37 -3.00 12.54
N MET A 149 -1.60 -3.55 12.73
CA MET A 149 -2.74 -2.82 13.31
C MET A 149 -2.57 -2.56 14.81
N TYR A 150 -2.13 -3.56 15.56
CA TYR A 150 -2.20 -3.57 17.03
C TYR A 150 -0.84 -3.48 17.71
N GLY A 151 0.27 -3.58 16.97
CA GLY A 151 1.62 -3.36 17.47
C GLY A 151 2.33 -4.60 18.02
N ASN A 152 1.61 -5.70 18.25
CA ASN A 152 2.16 -6.96 18.74
C ASN A 152 1.61 -8.15 17.93
N LEU A 153 2.33 -9.26 17.90
CA LEU A 153 1.82 -10.51 17.38
C LEU A 153 0.66 -11.02 18.25
N PRO A 154 -0.39 -11.58 17.64
CA PRO A 154 -1.55 -12.08 18.38
C PRO A 154 -1.22 -13.36 19.14
N SER A 155 -1.87 -13.57 20.30
CA SER A 155 -1.96 -14.91 20.89
C SER A 155 -2.76 -15.84 19.97
N GLN A 156 -2.70 -17.16 20.23
CA GLN A 156 -3.46 -18.13 19.43
C GLN A 156 -4.97 -17.84 19.41
N SER A 157 -5.56 -17.43 20.53
CA SER A 157 -6.98 -17.07 20.59
C SER A 157 -7.28 -15.78 19.82
N GLN A 158 -6.44 -14.76 19.97
CA GLN A 158 -6.58 -13.50 19.25
C GLN A 158 -6.44 -13.69 17.74
N LEU A 159 -5.52 -14.56 17.30
CA LEU A 159 -5.36 -14.87 15.89
C LEU A 159 -6.62 -15.55 15.33
N ALA A 160 -7.15 -16.54 16.05
CA ALA A 160 -8.38 -17.22 15.63
C ALA A 160 -9.59 -16.27 15.54
N ASP A 161 -9.76 -15.38 16.51
CA ASP A 161 -10.82 -14.36 16.50
C ASP A 161 -10.63 -13.36 15.35
N TRP A 162 -9.38 -12.98 15.08
CA TRP A 162 -9.02 -12.07 14.00
C TRP A 162 -9.25 -12.69 12.61
N GLU A 163 -8.77 -13.91 12.38
CA GLU A 163 -9.02 -14.66 11.14
C GLU A 163 -10.53 -14.84 10.90
N PHE A 164 -11.27 -15.16 11.95
CA PHE A 164 -12.74 -15.25 11.87
C PHE A 164 -13.35 -13.90 11.49
N ALA A 165 -12.97 -12.81 12.13
CA ALA A 165 -13.50 -11.48 11.84
C ALA A 165 -13.23 -11.05 10.40
N VAL A 166 -12.01 -11.28 9.88
CA VAL A 166 -11.64 -10.97 8.50
C VAL A 166 -12.45 -11.84 7.52
N SER A 167 -12.54 -13.14 7.77
CA SER A 167 -13.25 -14.09 6.90
C SER A 167 -14.77 -13.80 6.80
N GLN A 168 -15.40 -13.40 7.91
CA GLN A 168 -16.82 -13.02 7.92
C GLN A 168 -17.13 -11.78 7.09
N HIS A 169 -16.12 -10.96 6.79
CA HIS A 169 -16.24 -9.77 5.97
C HIS A 169 -15.76 -9.94 4.53
N SER A 170 -15.44 -11.16 4.09
CA SER A 170 -14.92 -11.45 2.75
C SER A 170 -15.93 -11.25 1.62
N ALA A 171 -17.22 -11.47 1.87
CA ALA A 171 -18.26 -11.26 0.88
C ALA A 171 -18.47 -9.77 0.55
N VAL A 172 -18.64 -9.44 -0.73
CA VAL A 172 -18.92 -8.08 -1.20
C VAL A 172 -20.39 -7.91 -1.55
N PRO A 173 -20.96 -6.70 -1.43
CA PRO A 173 -22.34 -6.40 -1.81
C PRO A 173 -22.60 -6.74 -3.29
N GLN A 174 -23.84 -7.16 -3.61
CA GLN A 174 -24.20 -7.49 -4.99
C GLN A 174 -24.02 -6.28 -5.92
N GLY A 175 -24.50 -5.09 -5.52
CA GLY A 175 -24.34 -3.89 -6.34
C GLY A 175 -22.87 -3.54 -6.65
N LEU A 176 -21.91 -3.87 -5.78
CA LEU A 176 -20.49 -3.70 -6.09
C LEU A 176 -20.03 -4.72 -7.16
N LYS A 177 -20.50 -5.97 -7.08
CA LYS A 177 -20.24 -6.97 -8.13
C LYS A 177 -20.82 -6.53 -9.47
N ASP A 178 -22.02 -5.95 -9.47
CA ASP A 178 -22.68 -5.44 -10.68
C ASP A 178 -21.88 -4.29 -11.31
N ILE A 179 -21.35 -3.38 -10.49
CA ILE A 179 -20.45 -2.31 -10.95
C ILE A 179 -19.20 -2.90 -11.62
N ILE A 180 -18.55 -3.88 -11.00
CA ILE A 180 -17.37 -4.55 -11.57
C ILE A 180 -17.73 -5.25 -12.90
N GLN A 181 -18.85 -5.94 -12.94
CA GLN A 181 -19.31 -6.64 -14.16
C GLN A 181 -19.72 -5.70 -15.30
N ALA A 182 -20.09 -4.45 -15.00
CA ALA A 182 -20.39 -3.43 -16.00
C ALA A 182 -19.15 -2.81 -16.66
N MET A 183 -17.95 -3.02 -16.08
CA MET A 183 -16.70 -2.47 -16.65
C MET A 183 -16.28 -3.23 -17.92
N PRO A 184 -15.56 -2.57 -18.86
CA PRO A 184 -15.01 -3.23 -20.04
C PRO A 184 -14.12 -4.43 -19.69
N HIS A 185 -14.08 -5.44 -20.57
CA HIS A 185 -13.20 -6.61 -20.37
C HIS A 185 -11.72 -6.29 -20.52
N ASP A 186 -11.38 -5.28 -21.29
CA ASP A 186 -10.04 -4.77 -21.55
C ASP A 186 -9.64 -3.63 -20.60
N ALA A 187 -10.45 -3.36 -19.56
CA ALA A 187 -10.11 -2.40 -18.55
C ALA A 187 -8.88 -2.85 -17.76
N HIS A 188 -7.93 -1.95 -17.49
CA HIS A 188 -6.80 -2.28 -16.63
C HIS A 188 -7.28 -2.64 -15.22
N PRO A 189 -6.86 -3.79 -14.64
CA PRO A 189 -7.40 -4.30 -13.38
C PRO A 189 -7.21 -3.36 -12.19
N MET A 190 -6.16 -2.54 -12.18
CA MET A 190 -6.00 -1.51 -11.16
C MET A 190 -7.06 -0.42 -11.26
N GLY A 191 -7.48 -0.04 -12.47
CA GLY A 191 -8.60 0.90 -12.65
C GLY A 191 -9.90 0.34 -12.09
N VAL A 192 -10.16 -0.96 -12.31
CA VAL A 192 -11.30 -1.67 -11.72
C VAL A 192 -11.21 -1.67 -10.20
N LEU A 193 -10.04 -1.98 -9.63
CA LEU A 193 -9.82 -2.01 -8.18
C LEU A 193 -10.04 -0.63 -7.54
N VAL A 194 -9.48 0.44 -8.11
CA VAL A 194 -9.65 1.82 -7.62
C VAL A 194 -11.13 2.20 -7.60
N SER A 195 -11.84 1.92 -8.69
CA SER A 195 -13.27 2.23 -8.83
C SER A 195 -14.11 1.43 -7.84
N ALA A 196 -13.81 0.15 -7.65
CA ALA A 196 -14.50 -0.71 -6.71
C ALA A 196 -14.25 -0.28 -5.25
N MET A 197 -13.02 0.09 -4.91
CA MET A 197 -12.70 0.61 -3.57
C MET A 197 -13.41 1.92 -3.28
N SER A 198 -13.49 2.82 -4.26
CA SER A 198 -14.25 4.07 -4.14
C SER A 198 -15.75 3.81 -3.98
N ALA A 199 -16.32 2.93 -4.81
CA ALA A 199 -17.73 2.56 -4.74
C ALA A 199 -18.09 1.90 -3.38
N LEU A 200 -17.14 1.15 -2.80
CA LEU A 200 -17.36 0.47 -1.51
C LEU A 200 -17.76 1.44 -0.38
N SER A 201 -17.31 2.70 -0.42
CA SER A 201 -17.69 3.72 0.55
C SER A 201 -19.21 3.97 0.57
N VAL A 202 -19.86 3.90 -0.60
CA VAL A 202 -21.31 4.11 -0.76
C VAL A 202 -22.11 2.95 -0.15
N PHE A 203 -21.54 1.73 -0.15
CA PHE A 203 -22.19 0.54 0.44
C PHE A 203 -21.99 0.44 1.96
N HIS A 204 -21.18 1.34 2.55
CA HIS A 204 -20.93 1.40 3.99
C HIS A 204 -21.17 2.79 4.58
N PRO A 205 -22.41 3.33 4.49
CA PRO A 205 -22.73 4.67 5.00
C PRO A 205 -22.58 4.78 6.52
N ASP A 206 -22.54 3.65 7.23
CA ASP A 206 -22.24 3.56 8.66
C ASP A 206 -20.80 3.94 9.01
N ALA A 207 -19.90 3.92 8.03
CA ALA A 207 -18.50 4.27 8.17
C ALA A 207 -18.15 5.68 7.65
N ASN A 208 -19.12 6.45 7.21
CA ASN A 208 -18.88 7.76 6.60
C ASN A 208 -19.03 8.90 7.64
N PRO A 209 -17.93 9.60 8.02
CA PRO A 209 -17.99 10.72 8.96
C PRO A 209 -18.87 11.89 8.50
N ALA A 210 -19.00 12.10 7.19
CA ALA A 210 -19.89 13.13 6.65
C ALA A 210 -21.38 12.85 6.92
N LEU A 211 -21.76 11.58 7.12
CA LEU A 211 -23.12 11.15 7.42
C LEU A 211 -23.35 10.87 8.91
N ARG A 212 -22.31 10.49 9.65
CA ARG A 212 -22.40 10.01 11.04
C ARG A 212 -21.77 10.95 12.06
N GLY A 213 -21.10 12.01 11.61
CA GLY A 213 -20.40 12.97 12.44
C GLY A 213 -18.90 12.76 12.48
N GLN A 214 -18.16 13.85 12.67
CA GLN A 214 -16.69 13.86 12.63
C GLN A 214 -16.03 12.97 13.69
N ASP A 215 -16.72 12.70 14.78
CA ASP A 215 -16.24 11.89 15.91
C ASP A 215 -16.43 10.38 15.72
N LEU A 216 -16.96 9.95 14.57
CA LEU A 216 -17.27 8.55 14.28
C LEU A 216 -16.07 7.62 14.57
N TYR A 217 -14.89 8.03 14.13
CA TYR A 217 -13.67 7.23 14.28
C TYR A 217 -12.95 7.39 15.64
N LYS A 218 -13.54 8.13 16.61
CA LYS A 218 -13.10 8.05 18.01
C LYS A 218 -13.39 6.67 18.60
N SER A 219 -14.44 6.01 18.11
CA SER A 219 -14.77 4.62 18.49
C SER A 219 -13.79 3.63 17.88
N LYS A 220 -13.00 2.94 18.72
CA LYS A 220 -12.10 1.87 18.32
C LYS A 220 -12.86 0.72 17.64
N GLN A 221 -14.06 0.38 18.14
CA GLN A 221 -14.90 -0.67 17.55
C GLN A 221 -15.29 -0.35 16.10
N VAL A 222 -15.63 0.92 15.83
CA VAL A 222 -15.93 1.35 14.45
C VAL A 222 -14.71 1.20 13.57
N ARG A 223 -13.53 1.60 14.04
CA ARG A 223 -12.27 1.45 13.29
C ARG A 223 -11.98 -0.02 12.99
N ASP A 224 -12.01 -0.89 14.00
CA ASP A 224 -11.70 -2.32 13.89
C ASP A 224 -12.65 -3.02 12.92
N LYS A 225 -13.93 -2.67 12.95
CA LYS A 225 -14.92 -3.16 11.98
C LYS A 225 -14.56 -2.78 10.54
N GLN A 226 -14.10 -1.55 10.30
CA GLN A 226 -13.69 -1.13 8.96
C GLN A 226 -12.42 -1.85 8.51
N VAL A 227 -11.46 -2.02 9.41
CA VAL A 227 -10.23 -2.78 9.13
C VAL A 227 -10.55 -4.21 8.70
N ALA A 228 -11.34 -4.95 9.48
CA ALA A 228 -11.75 -6.31 9.14
C ALA A 228 -12.54 -6.37 7.80
N ARG A 229 -13.45 -5.40 7.57
CA ARG A 229 -14.21 -5.30 6.31
C ARG A 229 -13.32 -5.11 5.09
N ILE A 230 -12.34 -4.22 5.15
CA ILE A 230 -11.48 -3.90 4.01
C ILE A 230 -10.54 -5.06 3.74
N LEU A 231 -9.87 -5.59 4.77
CA LEU A 231 -8.98 -6.74 4.62
C LEU A 231 -9.72 -7.96 4.07
N GLY A 232 -10.93 -8.25 4.58
CA GLY A 232 -11.73 -9.36 4.09
C GLY A 232 -12.20 -9.20 2.65
N LYS A 233 -12.60 -7.97 2.24
CA LYS A 233 -13.17 -7.71 0.92
C LYS A 233 -12.11 -7.51 -0.17
N ALA A 234 -10.91 -7.04 0.16
CA ALA A 234 -9.87 -6.73 -0.82
C ALA A 234 -9.56 -7.90 -1.77
N PRO A 235 -9.31 -9.14 -1.30
CA PRO A 235 -9.05 -10.26 -2.19
C PRO A 235 -10.28 -10.64 -3.04
N THR A 236 -11.49 -10.49 -2.50
CA THR A 236 -12.72 -10.79 -3.25
C THR A 236 -12.97 -9.79 -4.37
N ILE A 237 -12.70 -8.49 -4.13
CA ILE A 237 -12.78 -7.46 -5.16
C ILE A 237 -11.72 -7.71 -6.25
N ALA A 238 -10.49 -8.03 -5.83
CA ALA A 238 -9.40 -8.36 -6.76
C ALA A 238 -9.72 -9.60 -7.61
N ALA A 239 -10.26 -10.65 -6.99
CA ALA A 239 -10.69 -11.85 -7.71
C ALA A 239 -11.84 -11.56 -8.70
N ALA A 240 -12.81 -10.73 -8.30
CA ALA A 240 -13.90 -10.33 -9.21
C ALA A 240 -13.37 -9.51 -10.39
N ALA A 241 -12.37 -8.64 -10.18
CA ALA A 241 -11.70 -7.90 -11.26
C ALA A 241 -10.96 -8.85 -12.22
N TYR A 242 -10.22 -9.82 -11.68
CA TYR A 242 -9.54 -10.85 -12.47
C TYR A 242 -10.53 -11.66 -13.33
N LEU A 243 -11.60 -12.15 -12.71
CA LEU A 243 -12.62 -12.94 -13.40
C LEU A 243 -13.34 -12.12 -14.46
N ARG A 244 -13.53 -10.82 -14.24
CA ARG A 244 -14.07 -9.92 -15.26
C ARG A 244 -13.19 -9.85 -16.51
N LEU A 245 -11.87 -9.70 -16.34
CA LEU A 245 -10.91 -9.76 -17.45
C LEU A 245 -10.98 -11.09 -18.21
N ALA A 246 -11.10 -12.19 -17.46
CA ALA A 246 -11.22 -13.54 -18.02
C ALA A 246 -12.61 -13.84 -18.63
N GLY A 247 -13.55 -12.89 -18.61
CA GLY A 247 -14.93 -13.08 -19.11
C GLY A 247 -15.76 -14.05 -18.26
N ARG A 248 -15.44 -14.20 -16.98
CA ARG A 248 -16.07 -15.15 -16.04
C ARG A 248 -16.90 -14.42 -15.00
N PRO A 249 -17.96 -15.06 -14.47
CA PRO A 249 -18.71 -14.52 -13.34
C PRO A 249 -17.87 -14.54 -12.04
N PRO A 250 -18.15 -13.64 -11.08
CA PRO A 250 -17.48 -13.65 -9.79
C PRO A 250 -17.81 -14.93 -9.00
N VAL A 251 -16.80 -15.45 -8.29
CA VAL A 251 -16.91 -16.60 -7.40
C VAL A 251 -17.03 -16.11 -5.95
N LEU A 252 -17.88 -16.75 -5.16
CA LEU A 252 -18.02 -16.45 -3.74
C LEU A 252 -16.82 -16.97 -2.94
N PRO A 253 -16.34 -16.21 -1.94
CA PRO A 253 -15.29 -16.67 -1.07
C PRO A 253 -15.72 -17.87 -0.22
N SER A 254 -14.76 -18.72 0.12
CA SER A 254 -14.93 -19.82 1.07
C SER A 254 -14.60 -19.35 2.50
N SER A 255 -15.37 -19.77 3.48
CA SER A 255 -15.11 -19.48 4.89
C SER A 255 -14.17 -20.50 5.57
N SER A 256 -13.78 -21.55 4.87
CA SER A 256 -12.97 -22.66 5.42
C SER A 256 -11.51 -22.64 4.97
N LEU A 257 -11.15 -21.74 4.07
CA LEU A 257 -9.80 -21.61 3.52
C LEU A 257 -9.05 -20.44 4.15
N SER A 258 -7.72 -20.54 4.21
CA SER A 258 -6.87 -19.43 4.62
C SER A 258 -6.98 -18.26 3.65
N TYR A 259 -6.43 -17.12 4.01
CA TYR A 259 -6.54 -15.88 3.21
C TYR A 259 -6.01 -16.05 1.78
N ALA A 260 -4.81 -16.60 1.63
CA ALA A 260 -4.20 -16.82 0.32
C ALA A 260 -4.86 -17.99 -0.44
N GLU A 261 -5.20 -19.07 0.25
CA GLU A 261 -5.96 -20.18 -0.37
C GLU A 261 -7.32 -19.72 -0.88
N ASN A 262 -8.03 -18.91 -0.10
CA ASN A 262 -9.34 -18.39 -0.50
C ASN A 262 -9.25 -17.49 -1.74
N PHE A 263 -8.19 -16.69 -1.85
CA PHE A 263 -7.95 -15.89 -3.05
C PHE A 263 -7.73 -16.79 -4.28
N LEU A 264 -6.84 -17.77 -4.21
CA LEU A 264 -6.61 -18.72 -5.30
C LEU A 264 -7.88 -19.55 -5.63
N TYR A 265 -8.63 -19.94 -4.61
CA TYR A 265 -9.91 -20.62 -4.79
C TYR A 265 -10.89 -19.81 -5.62
N MET A 266 -11.04 -18.52 -5.33
CA MET A 266 -11.95 -17.66 -6.10
C MET A 266 -11.54 -17.52 -7.56
N LEU A 267 -10.23 -17.58 -7.86
CA LEU A 267 -9.72 -17.47 -9.24
C LEU A 267 -9.91 -18.76 -10.03
N ASP A 268 -9.63 -19.92 -9.42
CA ASP A 268 -9.38 -21.18 -10.15
C ASP A 268 -10.48 -22.21 -10.00
N SER A 269 -11.34 -22.08 -9.00
CA SER A 269 -12.36 -23.10 -8.71
C SER A 269 -13.44 -23.25 -9.79
N LEU A 270 -13.62 -22.25 -10.66
CA LEU A 270 -14.69 -22.22 -11.66
C LEU A 270 -16.09 -22.46 -11.04
N GLY A 271 -16.27 -22.12 -9.76
CA GLY A 271 -17.49 -22.43 -9.00
C GLY A 271 -17.56 -23.83 -8.41
N ASN A 272 -16.56 -24.68 -8.64
CA ASN A 272 -16.47 -26.00 -8.03
C ASN A 272 -16.08 -25.88 -6.54
N ARG A 273 -17.03 -26.14 -5.64
CA ARG A 273 -16.82 -26.03 -4.19
C ARG A 273 -15.85 -27.08 -3.63
N ALA A 274 -15.59 -28.16 -4.35
CA ALA A 274 -14.64 -29.21 -3.95
C ALA A 274 -13.19 -28.88 -4.37
N TYR A 275 -12.98 -27.85 -5.18
CA TYR A 275 -11.64 -27.44 -5.58
C TYR A 275 -10.82 -26.99 -4.37
N LYS A 276 -9.59 -27.45 -4.30
CA LYS A 276 -8.61 -27.04 -3.29
C LYS A 276 -7.37 -26.49 -3.98
N PRO A 277 -6.98 -25.27 -3.68
CA PRO A 277 -5.72 -24.70 -4.17
C PRO A 277 -4.51 -25.54 -3.73
N ASN A 278 -3.44 -25.47 -4.51
CA ASN A 278 -2.18 -26.09 -4.11
C ASN A 278 -1.64 -25.37 -2.84
N PRO A 279 -1.47 -26.07 -1.71
CA PRO A 279 -1.10 -25.45 -0.44
C PRO A 279 0.31 -24.81 -0.48
N ARG A 280 1.23 -25.34 -1.29
CA ARG A 280 2.57 -24.76 -1.46
C ARG A 280 2.51 -23.44 -2.21
N LEU A 281 1.72 -23.36 -3.29
CA LEU A 281 1.51 -22.09 -4.02
C LEU A 281 0.77 -21.06 -3.17
N ALA A 282 -0.20 -21.51 -2.36
CA ALA A 282 -0.89 -20.64 -1.41
C ALA A 282 0.08 -20.08 -0.36
N ARG A 283 1.02 -20.89 0.16
CA ARG A 283 2.05 -20.43 1.09
C ARG A 283 2.99 -19.42 0.44
N VAL A 284 3.42 -19.66 -0.80
CA VAL A 284 4.25 -18.70 -1.56
C VAL A 284 3.53 -17.35 -1.68
N LEU A 285 2.25 -17.37 -2.06
CA LEU A 285 1.45 -16.15 -2.18
C LEU A 285 1.29 -15.43 -0.84
N ASP A 286 1.08 -16.16 0.24
CA ASP A 286 0.96 -15.63 1.59
C ASP A 286 2.26 -14.93 2.04
N VAL A 287 3.42 -15.52 1.76
CA VAL A 287 4.72 -14.89 2.03
C VAL A 287 4.92 -13.62 1.17
N LEU A 288 4.54 -13.66 -0.11
CA LEU A 288 4.57 -12.45 -0.95
C LEU A 288 3.67 -11.36 -0.37
N PHE A 289 2.52 -11.72 0.18
CA PHE A 289 1.64 -10.77 0.86
C PHE A 289 2.30 -10.17 2.10
N ILE A 290 3.02 -10.96 2.90
CA ILE A 290 3.80 -10.43 4.04
C ILE A 290 4.82 -9.39 3.55
N LEU A 291 5.60 -9.71 2.51
CA LEU A 291 6.66 -8.84 1.98
C LEU A 291 6.13 -7.54 1.37
N HIS A 292 4.88 -7.53 0.90
CA HIS A 292 4.23 -6.36 0.31
C HIS A 292 3.32 -5.60 1.27
N ALA A 293 3.08 -6.10 2.50
CA ALA A 293 2.10 -5.54 3.43
C ALA A 293 2.38 -4.09 3.80
N GLU A 294 3.65 -3.73 4.01
CA GLU A 294 4.03 -2.39 4.48
C GLU A 294 5.41 -1.98 3.96
N HIS A 295 5.64 -0.69 3.80
CA HIS A 295 6.94 -0.12 3.46
C HIS A 295 7.00 1.38 3.75
N GLU A 296 6.79 1.78 5.01
CA GLU A 296 6.89 3.16 5.50
C GLU A 296 6.01 4.15 4.70
N MET A 297 6.46 5.41 4.57
CA MET A 297 5.75 6.48 3.85
C MET A 297 6.01 6.46 2.34
N ASN A 298 5.80 5.30 1.70
CA ASN A 298 5.78 5.25 0.24
C ASN A 298 4.66 6.13 -0.34
N CYS A 299 4.71 6.37 -1.66
CA CYS A 299 3.80 7.30 -2.34
C CYS A 299 2.32 7.02 -2.06
N SER A 300 1.89 5.77 -2.07
CA SER A 300 0.49 5.40 -1.85
C SER A 300 0.08 5.48 -0.37
N THR A 301 0.97 5.15 0.57
CA THR A 301 0.74 5.37 2.00
C THR A 301 0.64 6.87 2.32
N ALA A 302 1.50 7.69 1.71
CA ALA A 302 1.42 9.15 1.83
C ALA A 302 0.08 9.69 1.30
N ALA A 303 -0.40 9.17 0.17
CA ALA A 303 -1.71 9.52 -0.39
C ALA A 303 -2.86 9.12 0.56
N ALA A 304 -2.82 7.93 1.17
CA ALA A 304 -3.79 7.49 2.17
C ALA A 304 -3.86 8.46 3.35
N ARG A 305 -2.72 8.81 3.94
CA ARG A 305 -2.65 9.76 5.07
C ARG A 305 -3.07 11.16 4.67
N HIS A 306 -2.71 11.60 3.47
CA HIS A 306 -3.11 12.92 2.95
C HIS A 306 -4.63 13.03 2.85
N LEU A 307 -5.28 12.05 2.22
CA LEU A 307 -6.74 12.02 2.09
C LEU A 307 -7.42 11.86 3.45
N ALA A 308 -6.95 10.94 4.29
CA ALA A 308 -7.47 10.73 5.64
C ALA A 308 -7.40 11.99 6.50
N SER A 309 -6.40 12.86 6.30
CA SER A 309 -6.24 14.11 7.03
C SER A 309 -7.39 15.09 6.83
N SER A 310 -8.19 14.93 5.78
CA SER A 310 -9.41 15.72 5.53
C SER A 310 -10.61 15.24 6.34
N GLY A 311 -10.51 14.10 7.03
CA GLY A 311 -11.61 13.48 7.76
C GLY A 311 -12.56 12.66 6.87
N VAL A 312 -12.16 12.33 5.62
CA VAL A 312 -12.94 11.46 4.74
C VAL A 312 -13.00 10.02 5.27
N ASP A 313 -14.00 9.26 4.84
CA ASP A 313 -14.11 7.85 5.18
C ASP A 313 -12.90 7.04 4.71
N VAL A 314 -12.63 5.94 5.40
CA VAL A 314 -11.45 5.12 5.14
C VAL A 314 -11.44 4.49 3.74
N TYR A 315 -12.59 4.12 3.19
CA TYR A 315 -12.67 3.51 1.84
C TYR A 315 -12.22 4.49 0.77
N THR A 316 -12.68 5.75 0.85
CA THR A 316 -12.27 6.83 -0.06
C THR A 316 -10.78 7.13 0.09
N ALA A 317 -10.26 7.17 1.33
CA ALA A 317 -8.82 7.37 1.56
C ALA A 317 -7.98 6.26 0.92
N LEU A 318 -8.40 4.99 1.06
CA LEU A 318 -7.70 3.85 0.48
C LEU A 318 -7.88 3.76 -1.04
N ALA A 319 -9.01 4.17 -1.60
CA ALA A 319 -9.17 4.27 -3.05
C ALA A 319 -8.13 5.22 -3.66
N GLY A 320 -7.86 6.36 -3.00
CA GLY A 320 -6.78 7.27 -3.40
C GLY A 320 -5.40 6.67 -3.28
N ALA A 321 -5.16 5.87 -2.23
CA ALA A 321 -3.90 5.13 -2.07
C ALA A 321 -3.68 4.11 -3.20
N VAL A 322 -4.71 3.33 -3.52
CA VAL A 322 -4.67 2.37 -4.64
C VAL A 322 -4.47 3.10 -5.97
N GLY A 323 -5.10 4.28 -6.15
CA GLY A 323 -4.87 5.14 -7.30
C GLY A 323 -3.42 5.59 -7.43
N ALA A 324 -2.76 5.96 -6.32
CA ALA A 324 -1.34 6.29 -6.33
C ALA A 324 -0.46 5.05 -6.61
N LEU A 325 -0.84 3.88 -6.10
CA LEU A 325 -0.14 2.63 -6.36
C LEU A 325 -0.22 2.21 -7.83
N TYR A 326 -1.30 2.56 -8.54
CA TYR A 326 -1.48 2.27 -9.96
C TYR A 326 -0.42 2.92 -10.85
N GLY A 327 0.23 3.98 -10.39
CA GLY A 327 1.22 4.71 -11.18
C GLY A 327 2.42 3.84 -11.60
N PRO A 328 2.93 3.99 -12.84
CA PRO A 328 4.04 3.18 -13.37
C PRO A 328 5.38 3.44 -12.65
N LEU A 329 5.48 4.53 -11.90
CA LEU A 329 6.65 4.85 -11.08
C LEU A 329 6.57 4.26 -9.65
N HIS A 330 5.48 3.54 -9.33
CA HIS A 330 5.24 2.93 -8.03
C HIS A 330 4.87 1.45 -8.18
N GLY A 331 3.58 1.07 -8.13
CA GLY A 331 3.18 -0.34 -8.17
C GLY A 331 3.37 -1.05 -9.53
N GLY A 332 3.65 -0.34 -10.60
CA GLY A 332 3.94 -0.91 -11.92
C GLY A 332 5.40 -1.32 -12.14
N ALA A 333 6.26 -1.30 -11.11
CA ALA A 333 7.68 -1.57 -11.26
C ALA A 333 7.98 -3.04 -11.64
N ASN A 334 7.27 -4.00 -11.08
CA ASN A 334 7.41 -5.42 -11.41
C ASN A 334 6.97 -5.76 -12.84
N GLU A 335 5.95 -5.07 -13.36
CA GLU A 335 5.55 -5.14 -14.77
C GLU A 335 6.68 -4.66 -15.70
N ALA A 336 7.35 -3.56 -15.33
CA ALA A 336 8.48 -3.05 -16.09
C ALA A 336 9.68 -4.03 -16.11
N VAL A 337 9.88 -4.82 -15.06
CA VAL A 337 10.91 -5.87 -15.01
C VAL A 337 10.63 -6.93 -16.07
N LEU A 338 9.40 -7.45 -16.14
CA LEU A 338 9.07 -8.47 -17.14
C LEU A 338 9.19 -7.95 -18.59
N LYS A 339 8.79 -6.70 -18.84
CA LYS A 339 8.97 -6.06 -20.14
C LYS A 339 10.45 -6.01 -20.52
N MET A 340 11.30 -5.61 -19.57
CA MET A 340 12.75 -5.59 -19.74
C MET A 340 13.32 -6.99 -20.02
N LEU A 341 12.95 -8.00 -19.23
CA LEU A 341 13.46 -9.37 -19.42
C LEU A 341 13.02 -9.97 -20.76
N ASN A 342 11.78 -9.69 -21.20
CA ASN A 342 11.31 -10.08 -22.53
C ASN A 342 12.06 -9.36 -23.66
N GLU A 343 12.44 -8.09 -23.48
CA GLU A 343 13.26 -7.33 -24.43
C GLU A 343 14.67 -7.91 -24.54
N ILE A 344 15.27 -8.34 -23.42
CA ILE A 344 16.57 -9.03 -23.43
C ILE A 344 16.45 -10.38 -24.14
N GLY A 345 15.40 -11.14 -23.86
CA GLY A 345 15.01 -12.39 -24.50
C GLY A 345 15.93 -13.57 -24.14
N THR A 346 17.23 -13.48 -24.33
CA THR A 346 18.20 -14.55 -24.08
C THR A 346 19.40 -14.07 -23.26
N VAL A 347 20.11 -15.02 -22.63
CA VAL A 347 21.30 -14.73 -21.82
C VAL A 347 22.40 -14.05 -22.65
N ASP A 348 22.52 -14.39 -23.92
CA ASP A 348 23.53 -13.86 -24.83
C ASP A 348 23.39 -12.35 -25.10
N ASN A 349 22.19 -11.80 -24.95
CA ASN A 349 21.90 -10.38 -25.15
C ASN A 349 22.19 -9.51 -23.92
N ILE A 350 22.52 -10.11 -22.77
CA ILE A 350 22.76 -9.40 -21.51
C ILE A 350 23.93 -8.40 -21.61
N PRO A 351 25.09 -8.74 -22.20
CA PRO A 351 26.20 -7.79 -22.30
C PRO A 351 25.83 -6.53 -23.09
N GLU A 352 25.12 -6.68 -24.23
CA GLU A 352 24.65 -5.53 -25.03
C GLU A 352 23.63 -4.69 -24.25
N PHE A 353 22.71 -5.36 -23.53
CA PHE A 353 21.74 -4.67 -22.69
C PHE A 353 22.41 -3.84 -21.59
N ILE A 354 23.37 -4.41 -20.85
CA ILE A 354 24.14 -3.73 -19.80
C ILE A 354 24.86 -2.51 -20.36
N GLU A 355 25.51 -2.64 -21.52
CA GLU A 355 26.17 -1.52 -22.18
C GLU A 355 25.19 -0.42 -22.58
N GLY A 356 23.99 -0.80 -23.05
CA GLY A 356 22.89 0.13 -23.31
C GLY A 356 22.44 0.89 -22.07
N VAL A 357 22.43 0.25 -20.89
CA VAL A 357 22.12 0.88 -19.61
C VAL A 357 23.22 1.86 -19.20
N LYS A 358 24.48 1.48 -19.29
CA LYS A 358 25.65 2.34 -19.01
C LYS A 358 25.63 3.61 -19.85
N ASN A 359 25.28 3.48 -21.12
CA ASN A 359 25.15 4.57 -22.08
C ASN A 359 23.82 5.35 -21.98
N ARG A 360 22.96 5.07 -20.99
CA ARG A 360 21.64 5.69 -20.77
C ARG A 360 20.66 5.56 -21.94
N LYS A 361 20.88 4.59 -22.82
CA LYS A 361 19.98 4.26 -23.93
C LYS A 361 18.84 3.31 -23.50
N ARG A 362 19.06 2.54 -22.45
CA ARG A 362 18.13 1.59 -21.87
C ARG A 362 17.99 1.81 -20.36
N LYS A 363 16.87 1.39 -19.79
CA LYS A 363 16.61 1.50 -18.35
C LYS A 363 16.67 0.13 -17.70
N MET A 364 17.42 0.00 -16.61
CA MET A 364 17.42 -1.17 -15.75
C MET A 364 16.24 -1.12 -14.80
N SER A 365 15.28 -2.03 -14.95
CA SER A 365 14.11 -2.15 -14.06
C SER A 365 14.37 -3.24 -13.01
N GLY A 366 13.83 -3.06 -11.80
CA GLY A 366 14.01 -4.02 -10.70
C GLY A 366 15.38 -3.92 -9.99
N PHE A 367 16.21 -2.94 -10.36
CA PHE A 367 17.50 -2.65 -9.73
C PHE A 367 17.52 -1.25 -9.15
N GLY A 368 18.14 -1.14 -7.96
CA GLY A 368 18.17 0.08 -7.20
C GLY A 368 16.83 0.38 -6.49
N HIS A 369 16.90 1.16 -5.45
CA HIS A 369 15.74 1.56 -4.66
C HIS A 369 15.91 3.00 -4.17
N ARG A 370 14.81 3.73 -3.99
CA ARG A 370 14.89 5.10 -3.48
C ARG A 370 15.45 5.15 -2.05
N VAL A 371 15.16 4.14 -1.25
CA VAL A 371 15.59 4.04 0.15
C VAL A 371 16.82 3.15 0.28
N TYR A 372 16.76 1.89 -0.17
CA TYR A 372 17.87 0.96 -0.02
C TYR A 372 19.08 1.36 -0.87
N LYS A 373 20.21 1.50 -0.20
CA LYS A 373 21.56 1.64 -0.78
C LYS A 373 22.36 0.35 -0.63
N ASN A 374 21.75 -0.68 -0.08
CA ASN A 374 22.21 -2.05 0.05
C ASN A 374 21.17 -2.99 -0.57
N TYR A 375 21.39 -4.29 -0.48
CA TYR A 375 20.46 -5.31 -0.97
C TYR A 375 19.11 -5.22 -0.24
N ASP A 376 18.01 -5.18 -0.97
CA ASP A 376 16.66 -5.17 -0.39
C ASP A 376 16.42 -6.50 0.37
N PRO A 377 16.15 -6.51 1.68
CA PRO A 377 16.00 -7.73 2.46
C PRO A 377 14.87 -8.63 1.93
N ARG A 378 13.85 -8.04 1.32
CA ARG A 378 12.74 -8.78 0.71
C ARG A 378 13.18 -9.57 -0.51
N ALA A 379 14.11 -9.03 -1.30
CA ALA A 379 14.59 -9.69 -2.52
C ALA A 379 15.29 -11.02 -2.22
N LYS A 380 15.97 -11.15 -1.07
CA LYS A 380 16.58 -12.41 -0.62
C LYS A 380 15.53 -13.50 -0.36
N VAL A 381 14.40 -13.12 0.27
CA VAL A 381 13.28 -14.05 0.54
C VAL A 381 12.62 -14.45 -0.77
N ILE A 382 12.30 -13.47 -1.64
CA ILE A 382 11.62 -13.71 -2.91
C ILE A 382 12.43 -14.63 -3.83
N ARG A 383 13.75 -14.51 -3.85
CA ARG A 383 14.61 -15.41 -4.62
C ARG A 383 14.43 -16.88 -4.22
N LYS A 384 14.37 -17.17 -2.90
CA LYS A 384 14.08 -18.53 -2.41
C LYS A 384 12.69 -19.01 -2.82
N LEU A 385 11.67 -18.13 -2.73
CA LEU A 385 10.31 -18.45 -3.17
C LEU A 385 10.24 -18.73 -4.67
N ALA A 386 10.99 -18.03 -5.48
CA ALA A 386 11.05 -18.27 -6.93
C ALA A 386 11.53 -19.70 -7.23
N GLU A 387 12.59 -20.16 -6.57
CA GLU A 387 13.08 -21.53 -6.71
C GLU A 387 12.02 -22.57 -6.32
N GLU A 388 11.26 -22.32 -5.25
CA GLU A 388 10.15 -23.19 -4.82
C GLU A 388 9.04 -23.25 -5.88
N VAL A 389 8.57 -22.11 -6.37
CA VAL A 389 7.52 -22.05 -7.41
C VAL A 389 7.94 -22.80 -8.66
N PHE A 390 9.17 -22.58 -9.15
CA PHE A 390 9.67 -23.27 -10.33
C PHE A 390 9.82 -24.78 -10.14
N SER A 391 10.01 -25.25 -8.90
CA SER A 391 9.98 -26.69 -8.59
C SER A 391 8.59 -27.32 -8.74
N ILE A 392 7.52 -26.49 -8.63
CA ILE A 392 6.13 -26.95 -8.70
C ILE A 392 5.58 -26.85 -10.12
N VAL A 393 5.77 -25.69 -10.76
CA VAL A 393 5.12 -25.36 -12.04
C VAL A 393 6.04 -25.49 -13.25
N GLY A 394 7.33 -25.77 -13.04
CA GLY A 394 8.36 -25.79 -14.09
C GLY A 394 9.09 -24.44 -14.21
N ARG A 395 10.27 -24.46 -14.81
CA ARG A 395 11.09 -23.25 -15.00
C ARG A 395 10.57 -22.42 -16.16
N ASP A 396 10.36 -21.15 -15.93
CA ASP A 396 10.16 -20.15 -16.98
C ASP A 396 11.53 -19.81 -17.61
N PRO A 397 11.68 -19.79 -18.94
CA PRO A 397 12.94 -19.40 -19.60
C PRO A 397 13.47 -18.03 -19.18
N LEU A 398 12.60 -17.09 -18.83
CA LEU A 398 13.01 -15.76 -18.35
C LEU A 398 13.72 -15.78 -17.00
N ILE A 399 13.59 -16.85 -16.20
CA ILE A 399 14.31 -16.94 -14.93
C ILE A 399 15.81 -17.10 -15.18
N GLU A 400 16.21 -17.81 -16.23
CA GLU A 400 17.62 -17.97 -16.59
C GLU A 400 18.22 -16.62 -17.00
N VAL A 401 17.47 -15.85 -17.77
CA VAL A 401 17.86 -14.48 -18.15
C VAL A 401 17.95 -13.58 -16.90
N ALA A 402 16.99 -13.67 -15.98
CA ALA A 402 16.99 -12.87 -14.75
C ALA A 402 18.19 -13.21 -13.85
N VAL A 403 18.44 -14.50 -13.60
CA VAL A 403 19.58 -14.94 -12.78
C VAL A 403 20.92 -14.55 -13.41
N ALA A 404 21.06 -14.69 -14.73
CA ALA A 404 22.26 -14.29 -15.44
C ALA A 404 22.44 -12.76 -15.43
N LEU A 405 21.37 -11.99 -15.60
CA LEU A 405 21.39 -10.53 -15.52
C LEU A 405 21.78 -10.05 -14.11
N GLU A 406 21.19 -10.63 -13.05
CA GLU A 406 21.58 -10.33 -11.67
C GLU A 406 23.08 -10.59 -11.46
N LYS A 407 23.56 -11.77 -11.85
CA LYS A 407 24.98 -12.14 -11.71
C LYS A 407 25.90 -11.18 -12.46
N ALA A 408 25.56 -10.82 -13.68
CA ALA A 408 26.34 -9.89 -14.50
C ALA A 408 26.34 -8.47 -13.90
N ALA A 409 25.18 -7.98 -13.44
CA ALA A 409 25.08 -6.66 -12.82
C ALA A 409 25.83 -6.57 -11.48
N LEU A 410 25.76 -7.60 -10.63
CA LEU A 410 26.47 -7.62 -9.35
C LEU A 410 28.00 -7.77 -9.50
N ALA A 411 28.48 -8.25 -10.64
CA ALA A 411 29.91 -8.31 -10.97
C ALA A 411 30.44 -7.05 -11.67
N ASP A 412 29.56 -6.14 -12.10
CA ASP A 412 29.95 -4.95 -12.86
C ASP A 412 30.08 -3.73 -11.94
N GLU A 413 31.26 -3.10 -11.95
CA GLU A 413 31.57 -1.94 -11.10
C GLU A 413 30.59 -0.76 -11.27
N TYR A 414 30.02 -0.56 -12.45
CA TYR A 414 29.04 0.51 -12.70
C TYR A 414 27.83 0.39 -11.78
N PHE A 415 27.30 -0.83 -11.59
CA PHE A 415 26.14 -1.09 -10.74
C PHE A 415 26.54 -1.09 -9.26
N VAL A 416 27.66 -1.72 -8.91
CA VAL A 416 28.16 -1.79 -7.53
C VAL A 416 28.45 -0.39 -6.97
N GLN A 417 29.19 0.44 -7.69
CA GLN A 417 29.51 1.81 -7.26
C GLN A 417 28.26 2.68 -7.11
N ARG A 418 27.21 2.42 -7.90
CA ARG A 418 25.91 3.13 -7.82
C ARG A 418 24.92 2.49 -6.88
N LYS A 419 25.32 1.41 -6.19
CA LYS A 419 24.47 0.66 -5.26
C LYS A 419 23.15 0.19 -5.90
N LEU A 420 23.22 -0.28 -7.14
CA LEU A 420 22.08 -0.77 -7.91
C LEU A 420 21.94 -2.28 -7.71
N TYR A 421 21.33 -2.67 -6.59
CA TYR A 421 21.04 -4.06 -6.25
C TYR A 421 19.62 -4.44 -6.66
N PRO A 422 19.31 -5.74 -6.87
CA PRO A 422 17.93 -6.21 -7.07
C PRO A 422 17.02 -5.79 -5.93
N ASN A 423 15.82 -5.33 -6.26
CA ASN A 423 14.78 -4.98 -5.30
C ASN A 423 13.64 -6.01 -5.30
N VAL A 424 12.59 -5.78 -4.52
CA VAL A 424 11.44 -6.67 -4.37
C VAL A 424 10.77 -7.01 -5.70
N ASP A 425 10.76 -6.07 -6.66
CA ASP A 425 10.06 -6.22 -7.94
C ASP A 425 10.77 -7.13 -8.93
N PHE A 426 12.09 -7.35 -8.75
CA PHE A 426 12.89 -8.08 -9.72
C PHE A 426 12.45 -9.54 -9.88
N TYR A 427 12.19 -10.25 -8.78
CA TYR A 427 11.75 -11.64 -8.83
C TYR A 427 10.24 -11.83 -8.63
N SER A 428 9.53 -10.90 -7.99
CA SER A 428 8.10 -11.06 -7.71
C SER A 428 7.26 -11.20 -8.98
N GLY A 429 7.60 -10.44 -10.02
CA GLY A 429 6.92 -10.54 -11.32
C GLY A 429 7.10 -11.92 -11.98
N LEU A 430 8.28 -12.53 -11.86
CA LEU A 430 8.53 -13.88 -12.38
C LEU A 430 7.73 -14.95 -11.64
N ILE A 431 7.60 -14.82 -10.32
CA ILE A 431 6.77 -15.72 -9.51
C ILE A 431 5.30 -15.60 -9.94
N TYR A 432 4.77 -14.38 -10.03
CA TYR A 432 3.37 -14.16 -10.42
C TYR A 432 3.09 -14.70 -11.83
N ARG A 433 4.00 -14.49 -12.77
CA ARG A 433 3.89 -15.06 -14.11
C ARG A 433 3.89 -16.60 -14.09
N ALA A 434 4.81 -17.21 -13.34
CA ALA A 434 4.88 -18.67 -13.19
C ALA A 434 3.62 -19.26 -12.54
N MET A 435 2.97 -18.49 -11.65
CA MET A 435 1.67 -18.83 -11.08
C MET A 435 0.50 -18.60 -12.05
N GLY A 436 0.73 -18.12 -13.27
CA GLY A 436 -0.28 -17.93 -14.31
C GLY A 436 -1.00 -16.59 -14.28
N PHE A 437 -0.54 -15.60 -13.51
CA PHE A 437 -1.14 -14.28 -13.51
C PHE A 437 -0.72 -13.46 -14.74
N PRO A 438 -1.65 -12.72 -15.38
CA PRO A 438 -1.32 -11.77 -16.42
C PRO A 438 -0.55 -10.58 -15.84
N THR A 439 0.36 -10.02 -16.62
CA THR A 439 1.30 -8.98 -16.15
C THR A 439 0.59 -7.74 -15.61
N GLU A 440 -0.48 -7.31 -16.25
CA GLU A 440 -1.30 -6.16 -15.82
C GLU A 440 -2.00 -6.37 -14.47
N PHE A 441 -2.06 -7.61 -13.98
CA PHE A 441 -2.65 -7.93 -12.69
C PHE A 441 -1.67 -7.83 -11.51
N PHE A 442 -0.37 -7.75 -11.76
CA PHE A 442 0.65 -7.73 -10.71
C PHE A 442 0.48 -6.57 -9.72
N PRO A 443 0.17 -5.32 -10.14
CA PRO A 443 -0.09 -4.25 -9.18
C PRO A 443 -1.31 -4.52 -8.29
N VAL A 444 -2.29 -5.30 -8.74
CA VAL A 444 -3.44 -5.71 -7.91
C VAL A 444 -2.99 -6.70 -6.83
N LEU A 445 -2.13 -7.68 -7.18
CA LEU A 445 -1.54 -8.61 -6.21
C LEU A 445 -0.71 -7.89 -5.15
N PHE A 446 -0.09 -6.77 -5.54
CA PHE A 446 0.60 -5.88 -4.62
C PHE A 446 -0.38 -5.08 -3.73
N ALA A 447 -1.49 -4.61 -4.30
CA ALA A 447 -2.47 -3.79 -3.59
C ALA A 447 -3.20 -4.54 -2.46
N ILE A 448 -3.52 -5.84 -2.68
CA ILE A 448 -4.22 -6.66 -1.68
C ILE A 448 -3.53 -6.61 -0.31
N PRO A 449 -2.28 -7.03 -0.16
CA PRO A 449 -1.60 -7.02 1.13
C PRO A 449 -1.29 -5.60 1.63
N ARG A 450 -1.04 -4.66 0.74
CA ARG A 450 -0.73 -3.27 1.10
C ARG A 450 -1.90 -2.57 1.79
N MET A 451 -3.13 -3.07 1.66
CA MET A 451 -4.26 -2.59 2.46
C MET A 451 -3.97 -2.65 3.95
N ALA A 452 -3.23 -3.65 4.42
CA ALA A 452 -2.83 -3.75 5.83
C ALA A 452 -1.97 -2.53 6.24
N GLY A 453 -0.94 -2.20 5.46
CA GLY A 453 -0.10 -1.03 5.72
C GLY A 453 -0.88 0.29 5.69
N TYR A 454 -1.73 0.49 4.68
CA TYR A 454 -2.57 1.70 4.61
C TYR A 454 -3.49 1.84 5.82
N LEU A 455 -4.13 0.74 6.23
CA LEU A 455 -5.04 0.71 7.37
C LEU A 455 -4.30 0.96 8.68
N ALA A 456 -3.09 0.41 8.85
CA ALA A 456 -2.26 0.67 10.01
C ALA A 456 -1.90 2.15 10.12
N HIS A 457 -1.44 2.76 9.03
CA HIS A 457 -1.13 4.19 8.98
C HIS A 457 -2.37 5.08 9.14
N TRP A 458 -3.50 4.69 8.57
CA TRP A 458 -4.77 5.38 8.79
C TRP A 458 -5.17 5.34 10.27
N ARG A 459 -5.12 4.15 10.90
CA ARG A 459 -5.44 3.97 12.32
C ARG A 459 -4.51 4.79 13.22
N GLU A 460 -3.19 4.73 12.99
CA GLU A 460 -2.20 5.51 13.73
C GLU A 460 -2.45 7.01 13.61
N SER A 461 -2.82 7.50 12.41
CA SER A 461 -3.10 8.92 12.19
C SER A 461 -4.31 9.45 12.97
N LEU A 462 -5.26 8.60 13.32
CA LEU A 462 -6.44 8.99 14.10
C LEU A 462 -6.12 9.21 15.59
N ASP A 463 -5.05 8.59 16.09
CA ASP A 463 -4.61 8.70 17.48
C ASP A 463 -3.41 9.64 17.64
N ASP A 464 -2.80 10.10 16.54
CA ASP A 464 -1.69 11.04 16.56
C ASP A 464 -2.17 12.48 16.81
N PRO A 465 -1.80 13.11 17.95
CA PRO A 465 -2.22 14.46 18.28
C PRO A 465 -1.63 15.53 17.35
N ASP A 466 -0.55 15.22 16.65
CA ASP A 466 0.07 16.10 15.67
C ASP A 466 -0.64 16.06 14.30
N THR A 467 -1.54 15.10 14.09
CA THR A 467 -2.30 14.97 12.83
C THR A 467 -3.19 16.18 12.61
N LYS A 468 -3.02 16.83 11.48
CA LYS A 468 -3.82 17.98 10.99
C LYS A 468 -4.09 17.79 9.51
N ILE A 469 -5.08 18.54 8.99
CA ILE A 469 -5.30 18.58 7.55
C ILE A 469 -4.01 18.97 6.83
N MET A 470 -3.56 18.12 5.93
CA MET A 470 -2.31 18.31 5.18
C MET A 470 -2.54 19.32 4.06
N ARG A 471 -1.91 20.48 4.20
CA ARG A 471 -1.93 21.56 3.21
C ARG A 471 -0.50 22.03 2.93
N PRO A 472 0.19 21.42 1.98
CA PRO A 472 1.54 21.83 1.61
C PRO A 472 1.61 23.31 1.18
N GLN A 473 2.75 23.96 1.43
CA GLN A 473 3.04 25.29 0.93
C GLN A 473 3.59 25.20 -0.50
N GLN A 474 3.36 26.25 -1.29
CA GLN A 474 3.99 26.38 -2.60
C GLN A 474 4.93 27.59 -2.65
N VAL A 475 5.91 27.55 -3.53
CA VAL A 475 6.66 28.71 -4.00
C VAL A 475 5.95 29.22 -5.25
N TYR A 476 5.40 30.41 -5.17
CA TYR A 476 4.72 31.01 -6.32
C TYR A 476 5.76 31.62 -7.27
N THR A 477 5.75 31.19 -8.52
CA THR A 477 6.67 31.64 -9.58
C THR A 477 5.95 32.35 -10.74
N GLY A 478 4.65 32.58 -10.61
CA GLY A 478 3.85 33.26 -11.60
C GLY A 478 3.98 34.80 -11.53
N VAL A 479 3.28 35.48 -12.39
CA VAL A 479 3.19 36.94 -12.39
C VAL A 479 2.47 37.44 -11.13
N TRP A 480 3.06 38.38 -10.40
CA TRP A 480 2.55 38.83 -9.10
C TRP A 480 1.16 39.45 -9.17
N MET A 481 0.87 40.24 -10.21
CA MET A 481 -0.39 40.93 -10.37
C MET A 481 -0.71 41.13 -11.85
N ARG A 482 -1.93 40.86 -12.22
CA ARG A 482 -2.49 41.23 -13.54
C ARG A 482 -3.86 41.82 -13.32
N HIS A 483 -4.19 42.85 -14.13
CA HIS A 483 -5.55 43.36 -14.19
C HIS A 483 -6.37 42.60 -15.22
N TYR A 484 -7.65 42.46 -14.93
CA TYR A 484 -8.57 41.85 -15.89
C TYR A 484 -8.73 42.75 -17.11
N LEU A 485 -8.54 42.17 -18.29
CA LEU A 485 -8.84 42.80 -19.56
C LEU A 485 -10.04 42.10 -20.20
N PRO A 486 -11.02 42.82 -20.75
CA PRO A 486 -12.12 42.23 -21.51
C PRO A 486 -11.57 41.39 -22.67
N PRO A 487 -12.28 40.30 -23.09
CA PRO A 487 -11.76 39.40 -24.12
C PRO A 487 -11.37 40.08 -25.44
N LYS A 488 -12.06 41.15 -25.80
CA LYS A 488 -11.76 41.92 -27.03
C LYS A 488 -10.44 42.69 -26.97
N GLU A 489 -9.93 42.96 -25.79
CA GLU A 489 -8.68 43.72 -25.56
C GLU A 489 -7.47 42.81 -25.32
N ARG A 490 -7.68 41.49 -25.28
CA ARG A 490 -6.61 40.51 -25.06
C ARG A 490 -5.86 40.24 -26.35
N MET A 491 -4.53 40.30 -26.29
CA MET A 491 -3.69 39.81 -27.38
C MET A 491 -3.79 38.30 -27.52
N ILE A 492 -3.85 37.80 -28.74
CA ILE A 492 -3.83 36.34 -29.04
C ILE A 492 -2.41 35.86 -28.69
N SER A 493 -2.33 34.91 -27.72
CA SER A 493 -1.07 34.22 -27.44
C SER A 493 -0.91 33.03 -28.38
N ASN A 494 0.30 32.77 -28.89
CA ASN A 494 0.61 31.64 -29.75
C ASN A 494 0.31 30.24 -29.10
N GLU A 495 0.07 30.19 -27.79
CA GLU A 495 -0.39 29.01 -27.09
C GLU A 495 -1.89 28.71 -27.28
N ALA A 496 -2.70 29.74 -27.61
CA ALA A 496 -4.15 29.54 -27.84
C ALA A 496 -4.44 28.68 -29.07
N ASP A 497 -3.54 28.64 -30.06
CA ASP A 497 -3.67 27.77 -31.22
C ASP A 497 -3.56 26.27 -30.89
N ARG A 498 -2.90 25.90 -29.78
CA ARG A 498 -2.84 24.51 -29.32
C ARG A 498 -4.16 24.00 -28.78
N LEU A 499 -4.97 24.85 -28.17
CA LEU A 499 -6.30 24.47 -27.65
C LEU A 499 -7.31 24.23 -28.78
N SER A 500 -7.13 24.87 -29.97
CA SER A 500 -7.95 24.60 -31.14
C SER A 500 -7.70 23.19 -31.76
N GLN A 501 -6.54 22.59 -31.42
CA GLN A 501 -6.17 21.24 -31.85
C GLN A 501 -6.63 20.14 -30.87
N VAL A 502 -7.13 20.49 -29.67
CA VAL A 502 -7.80 19.53 -28.79
C VAL A 502 -9.07 19.07 -29.51
N SER A 503 -9.06 17.84 -29.97
CA SER A 503 -10.03 17.23 -30.85
C SER A 503 -11.46 17.35 -30.29
N VAL A 504 -12.16 18.37 -30.73
CA VAL A 504 -13.62 18.40 -30.65
C VAL A 504 -14.10 17.30 -31.59
N SER A 505 -14.83 16.32 -31.09
CA SER A 505 -15.35 15.23 -31.89
C SER A 505 -16.08 15.82 -33.13
N ASN A 506 -16.01 15.13 -34.27
CA ASN A 506 -16.68 15.59 -35.49
C ASN A 506 -18.20 15.84 -35.30
N ALA A 507 -18.82 15.18 -34.32
CA ALA A 507 -20.20 15.42 -33.92
C ALA A 507 -20.40 16.77 -33.22
N THR A 508 -19.47 17.19 -32.38
CA THR A 508 -19.50 18.51 -31.69
C THR A 508 -19.22 19.64 -32.69
N ARG A 509 -18.30 19.43 -33.65
CA ARG A 509 -18.05 20.40 -34.73
C ARG A 509 -19.30 20.61 -35.61
N ARG A 510 -20.04 19.55 -35.94
CA ARG A 510 -21.29 19.65 -36.68
C ARG A 510 -22.39 20.43 -35.94
N ARG A 511 -22.49 20.26 -34.59
CA ARG A 511 -23.45 21.00 -33.77
C ARG A 511 -23.12 22.48 -33.65
N LEU A 512 -21.82 22.82 -33.52
CA LEU A 512 -21.38 24.21 -33.48
C LEU A 512 -21.50 24.95 -34.81
N ALA A 513 -21.36 24.24 -35.95
CA ALA A 513 -21.57 24.80 -37.29
C ALA A 513 -23.04 25.09 -37.56
N GLY A 514 -23.97 24.28 -36.99
CA GLY A 514 -25.43 24.46 -37.16
C GLY A 514 -26.02 25.59 -36.30
N SER A 515 -25.28 26.17 -35.36
CA SER A 515 -25.78 27.28 -34.50
C SER A 515 -25.35 28.67 -34.98
N ARG A 516 -24.80 28.78 -36.17
CA ARG A 516 -24.34 30.06 -36.78
C ARG A 516 -25.20 30.54 -37.95
N ASN A 517 -26.42 30.02 -38.09
CA ASN A 517 -27.43 30.58 -39.03
C ASN A 517 -28.58 31.21 -38.25
#